data_7928a093f82dbd1fd8ebe9d8982e2b04
#
_entry.id   7928a093f82dbd1fd8ebe9d8982e2b04
#
_cell.length_a   1.000
_cell.length_b   1.000
_cell.length_c   1.000
_cell.angle_alpha   90.00
_cell.angle_beta   90.00
_cell.angle_gamma   90.00
#
_symmetry.space_group_name_H-M   'P 1'
#
loop_
_entity.id
_entity.type
_entity.pdbx_description
1 polymer ?
#
loop_
_entity_poly.entity_id
_entity_poly.type
_entity_poly.pdbx_seq_one_letter_code
_entity_poly.pdbx_strand_id
1 'polypeptide(L)'
;MFSTLTTPAAGGTALRQRLLQTAAALAAGLPLYWMLGPQPLGWLAWCAPLPVLWLALRSSRRDAAWMTFLAAALGLSSNVAYFRLLMPLPAVLAVLLVKALLWLLVVLATRRLVLRYPASWTVLAYPLLWVAIDTLMAALLPDGNWGSLAYSQADNVAVLQTAALAGVPGLLFVLCLAPSALALLLAGGRAYAPAAGTSVLLLAAAFAAGAGRVHGAPPPGGPQAGLVAIDVVIG
;
A
#
# COMPACT_ATOMS: atom_id res chain seq x y z
N MET A 1 15.97 4.57 19.13
CA MET A 1 17.14 5.31 18.64
C MET A 1 17.44 4.80 17.24
N PHE A 2 17.02 5.55 16.19
CA PHE A 2 17.24 5.16 14.80
C PHE A 2 18.69 5.50 14.43
N SER A 3 19.54 4.49 14.29
CA SER A 3 20.92 4.66 13.85
C SER A 3 20.94 4.95 12.34
N THR A 4 21.30 6.16 11.94
CA THR A 4 21.51 6.52 10.55
C THR A 4 22.83 5.93 10.06
N LEU A 5 22.77 5.18 8.96
CA LEU A 5 23.95 4.69 8.24
C LEU A 5 24.60 5.87 7.46
N THR A 6 25.34 6.72 8.14
CA THR A 6 26.11 7.78 7.50
C THR A 6 27.59 7.62 7.84
N THR A 7 28.36 7.14 6.89
CA THR A 7 29.83 7.31 6.88
C THR A 7 30.20 8.07 5.61
N PRO A 8 30.95 9.18 5.69
CA PRO A 8 31.43 9.89 4.50
C PRO A 8 32.66 9.17 3.93
N ALA A 9 32.66 8.94 2.64
CA ALA A 9 33.77 8.28 1.97
C ALA A 9 34.01 8.87 0.58
N ALA A 10 35.29 8.91 0.18
CA ALA A 10 35.83 9.45 -1.06
C ALA A 10 35.11 8.98 -2.35
N GLY A 11 35.20 9.72 -3.44
CA GLY A 11 34.34 9.65 -4.65
C GLY A 11 33.93 8.27 -5.18
N GLY A 12 34.76 7.23 -5.10
CA GLY A 12 34.40 5.88 -5.53
C GLY A 12 33.36 5.19 -4.62
N THR A 13 33.32 5.56 -3.35
CA THR A 13 32.39 5.02 -2.36
C THR A 13 31.02 5.67 -2.48
N ALA A 14 30.94 6.96 -2.88
CA ALA A 14 29.68 7.66 -3.12
C ALA A 14 28.91 7.05 -4.31
N LEU A 15 29.61 6.75 -5.42
CA LEU A 15 29.01 6.06 -6.58
C LEU A 15 28.51 4.66 -6.18
N ARG A 16 29.33 3.87 -5.51
CA ARG A 16 28.93 2.55 -5.01
C ARG A 16 27.71 2.63 -4.09
N GLN A 17 27.68 3.60 -3.18
CA GLN A 17 26.53 3.80 -2.30
C GLN A 17 25.26 4.14 -3.10
N ARG A 18 25.33 5.01 -4.09
CA ARG A 18 24.19 5.34 -4.98
C ARG A 18 23.71 4.11 -5.74
N LEU A 19 24.61 3.31 -6.29
CA LEU A 19 24.25 2.07 -6.98
C LEU A 19 23.55 1.08 -6.05
N LEU A 20 24.04 0.90 -4.84
CA LEU A 20 23.42 0.02 -3.85
C LEU A 20 22.02 0.51 -3.43
N GLN A 21 21.85 1.83 -3.23
CA GLN A 21 20.55 2.42 -2.92
C GLN A 21 19.56 2.25 -4.08
N THR A 22 19.99 2.44 -5.31
CA THR A 22 19.17 2.23 -6.51
C THR A 22 18.78 0.77 -6.65
N ALA A 23 19.72 -0.16 -6.48
CA ALA A 23 19.43 -1.59 -6.50
C ALA A 23 18.46 -2.01 -5.40
N ALA A 24 18.62 -1.49 -4.18
CA ALA A 24 17.69 -1.73 -3.07
C ALA A 24 16.29 -1.17 -3.36
N ALA A 25 16.20 0.02 -3.97
CA ALA A 25 14.93 0.62 -4.36
C ALA A 25 14.22 -0.20 -5.44
N LEU A 26 14.95 -0.67 -6.45
CA LEU A 26 14.39 -1.52 -7.50
C LEU A 26 13.94 -2.88 -6.93
N ALA A 27 14.77 -3.50 -6.08
CA ALA A 27 14.40 -4.73 -5.39
C ALA A 27 13.13 -4.57 -4.53
N ALA A 28 12.98 -3.44 -3.83
CA ALA A 28 11.79 -3.11 -3.05
C ALA A 28 10.58 -2.77 -3.95
N GLY A 29 10.80 -2.30 -5.17
CA GLY A 29 9.77 -2.01 -6.16
C GLY A 29 9.22 -3.25 -6.89
N LEU A 30 9.98 -4.34 -6.96
CA LEU A 30 9.54 -5.57 -7.63
C LEU A 30 8.24 -6.16 -7.05
N PRO A 31 8.11 -6.33 -5.72
CA PRO A 31 6.84 -6.77 -5.14
C PRO A 31 5.68 -5.83 -5.47
N LEU A 32 5.94 -4.51 -5.53
CA LEU A 32 4.93 -3.52 -5.90
C LEU A 32 4.46 -3.70 -7.35
N TYR A 33 5.37 -4.10 -8.26
CA TYR A 33 5.04 -4.33 -9.66
C TYR A 33 3.96 -5.43 -9.81
N TRP A 34 4.12 -6.56 -9.11
CA TRP A 34 3.13 -7.64 -9.13
C TRP A 34 1.91 -7.37 -8.25
N MET A 35 2.02 -6.48 -7.27
CA MET A 35 0.89 -6.07 -6.42
C MET A 35 -0.05 -5.09 -7.13
N LEU A 36 0.51 -4.13 -7.92
CA LEU A 36 -0.24 -3.02 -8.50
C LEU A 36 -0.73 -3.29 -9.93
N GLY A 37 -0.30 -4.39 -10.56
CA GLY A 37 -0.65 -4.72 -11.94
C GLY A 37 -2.13 -5.06 -12.14
N PRO A 38 -2.57 -5.22 -13.40
CA PRO A 38 -3.97 -5.57 -13.74
C PRO A 38 -4.40 -6.94 -13.20
N GLN A 39 -3.45 -7.83 -12.95
CA GLN A 39 -3.66 -9.14 -12.30
C GLN A 39 -2.82 -9.18 -11.01
N PRO A 40 -3.30 -8.52 -9.94
CA PRO A 40 -2.52 -8.37 -8.73
C PRO A 40 -2.39 -9.71 -7.99
N LEU A 41 -1.19 -10.00 -7.47
CA LEU A 41 -0.99 -11.04 -6.49
C LEU A 41 -1.46 -10.53 -5.12
N GLY A 42 -2.71 -10.80 -4.75
CA GLY A 42 -3.38 -10.23 -3.59
C GLY A 42 -2.63 -10.39 -2.26
N TRP A 43 -1.91 -11.50 -2.06
CA TRP A 43 -1.10 -11.71 -0.86
C TRP A 43 0.08 -10.74 -0.74
N LEU A 44 0.60 -10.20 -1.86
CA LEU A 44 1.66 -9.19 -1.84
C LEU A 44 1.22 -7.87 -1.21
N ALA A 45 -0.07 -7.54 -1.24
CA ALA A 45 -0.60 -6.32 -0.63
C ALA A 45 -0.28 -6.22 0.87
N TRP A 46 -0.11 -7.36 1.54
CA TRP A 46 0.19 -7.45 2.96
C TRP A 46 1.66 -7.19 3.31
N CYS A 47 2.56 -7.26 2.34
CA CYS A 47 4.01 -7.13 2.60
C CYS A 47 4.77 -6.23 1.60
N ALA A 48 4.27 -6.03 0.39
CA ALA A 48 5.00 -5.30 -0.65
C ALA A 48 5.42 -3.87 -0.28
N PRO A 49 4.63 -3.07 0.47
CA PRO A 49 5.07 -1.75 0.94
C PRO A 49 6.17 -1.78 2.01
N LEU A 50 6.34 -2.91 2.72
CA LEU A 50 7.27 -3.04 3.86
C LEU A 50 8.71 -2.66 3.53
N PRO A 51 9.35 -3.21 2.47
CA PRO A 51 10.75 -2.89 2.18
C PRO A 51 10.96 -1.40 1.92
N VAL A 52 10.02 -0.75 1.24
CA VAL A 52 10.09 0.69 0.94
C VAL A 52 9.95 1.52 2.21
N LEU A 53 8.98 1.19 3.08
CA LEU A 53 8.81 1.86 4.37
C LEU A 53 10.03 1.69 5.26
N TRP A 54 10.58 0.48 5.34
CA TRP A 54 11.78 0.19 6.12
C TRP A 54 12.99 0.96 5.61
N LEU A 55 13.25 0.98 4.28
CA LEU A 55 14.32 1.77 3.67
C LEU A 55 14.13 3.26 3.94
N ALA A 56 12.91 3.77 3.80
CA ALA A 56 12.61 5.18 4.05
C ALA A 56 12.89 5.58 5.50
N LEU A 57 12.58 4.72 6.48
CA LEU A 57 12.85 4.98 7.90
C LEU A 57 14.33 4.97 8.25
N ARG A 58 15.14 4.17 7.53
CA ARG A 58 16.58 3.97 7.81
C ARG A 58 17.51 4.91 7.02
N SER A 59 16.99 5.66 6.06
CA SER A 59 17.76 6.48 5.13
C SER A 59 17.65 7.98 5.43
N SER A 60 18.52 8.79 4.80
CA SER A 60 18.37 10.24 4.79
C SER A 60 17.06 10.65 4.08
N ARG A 61 16.56 11.87 4.31
CA ARG A 61 15.33 12.34 3.65
C ARG A 61 15.44 12.31 2.12
N ARG A 62 16.61 12.68 1.58
CA ARG A 62 16.85 12.68 0.13
C ARG A 62 16.89 11.28 -0.44
N ASP A 63 17.60 10.37 0.22
CA ASP A 63 17.69 8.98 -0.20
C ASP A 63 16.35 8.26 -0.07
N ALA A 64 15.59 8.51 1.01
CA ALA A 64 14.25 8.01 1.19
C ALA A 64 13.30 8.46 0.06
N ALA A 65 13.36 9.75 -0.32
CA ALA A 65 12.57 10.27 -1.43
C ALA A 65 12.93 9.61 -2.76
N TRP A 66 14.23 9.51 -3.05
CA TRP A 66 14.73 8.88 -4.27
C TRP A 66 14.34 7.40 -4.38
N MET A 67 14.61 6.62 -3.32
CA MET A 67 14.30 5.19 -3.30
C MET A 67 12.79 4.92 -3.37
N THR A 68 11.98 5.70 -2.64
CA THR A 68 10.52 5.57 -2.69
C THR A 68 9.98 5.89 -4.07
N PHE A 69 10.47 6.96 -4.70
CA PHE A 69 10.03 7.33 -6.04
C PHE A 69 10.38 6.26 -7.08
N LEU A 70 11.60 5.73 -7.05
CA LEU A 70 12.02 4.65 -7.96
C LEU A 70 11.18 3.38 -7.76
N ALA A 71 10.96 2.97 -6.51
CA ALA A 71 10.14 1.81 -6.19
C ALA A 71 8.69 2.00 -6.65
N ALA A 72 8.12 3.20 -6.43
CA ALA A 72 6.78 3.55 -6.90
C ALA A 72 6.68 3.55 -8.44
N ALA A 73 7.65 4.16 -9.12
CA ALA A 73 7.69 4.21 -10.58
C ALA A 73 7.78 2.79 -11.18
N LEU A 74 8.63 1.93 -10.61
CA LEU A 74 8.71 0.53 -11.03
C LEU A 74 7.39 -0.21 -10.76
N GLY A 75 6.82 -0.08 -9.56
CA GLY A 75 5.56 -0.73 -9.21
C GLY A 75 4.41 -0.32 -10.14
N LEU A 76 4.25 0.98 -10.33
CA LEU A 76 3.18 1.54 -11.19
C LEU A 76 3.38 1.27 -12.68
N SER A 77 4.61 0.99 -13.13
CA SER A 77 4.88 0.68 -14.54
C SER A 77 4.14 -0.58 -15.03
N SER A 78 3.73 -1.47 -14.13
CA SER A 78 2.88 -2.63 -14.41
C SER A 78 1.55 -2.25 -15.06
N ASN A 79 1.05 -1.03 -14.82
CA ASN A 79 -0.22 -0.55 -15.34
C ASN A 79 -0.11 0.15 -16.71
N VAL A 80 1.09 0.39 -17.23
CA VAL A 80 1.30 1.12 -18.49
C VAL A 80 0.56 0.46 -19.65
N ALA A 81 0.70 -0.85 -19.81
CA ALA A 81 0.05 -1.59 -20.90
C ALA A 81 -1.47 -1.49 -20.81
N TYR A 82 -2.03 -1.64 -19.62
CA TYR A 82 -3.47 -1.56 -19.38
C TYR A 82 -4.03 -0.15 -19.67
N PHE A 83 -3.41 0.90 -19.09
CA PHE A 83 -3.90 2.27 -19.30
C PHE A 83 -3.72 2.77 -20.73
N ARG A 84 -2.76 2.24 -21.48
CA ARG A 84 -2.61 2.57 -22.91
C ARG A 84 -3.79 2.12 -23.77
N LEU A 85 -4.60 1.18 -23.32
CA LEU A 85 -5.85 0.79 -23.99
C LEU A 85 -6.94 1.85 -23.80
N LEU A 86 -6.84 2.66 -22.75
CA LEU A 86 -7.88 3.60 -22.35
C LEU A 86 -7.53 5.04 -22.71
N MET A 87 -6.23 5.39 -22.75
CA MET A 87 -5.76 6.76 -22.94
C MET A 87 -4.40 6.84 -23.64
N PRO A 88 -4.06 7.99 -24.28
CA PRO A 88 -2.78 8.18 -24.93
C PRO A 88 -1.61 8.17 -23.94
N LEU A 89 -0.43 7.73 -24.38
CA LEU A 89 0.76 7.54 -23.53
C LEU A 89 1.12 8.76 -22.65
N PRO A 90 1.07 10.01 -23.11
CA PRO A 90 1.35 11.16 -22.24
C PRO A 90 0.40 11.25 -21.04
N ALA A 91 -0.88 10.96 -21.23
CA ALA A 91 -1.87 10.93 -20.14
C ALA A 91 -1.59 9.79 -19.17
N VAL A 92 -1.24 8.59 -19.67
CA VAL A 92 -0.82 7.46 -18.84
C VAL A 92 0.35 7.85 -17.95
N LEU A 93 1.41 8.43 -18.53
CA LEU A 93 2.60 8.82 -17.78
C LEU A 93 2.28 9.89 -16.73
N ALA A 94 1.41 10.86 -17.05
CA ALA A 94 0.97 11.88 -16.11
C ALA A 94 0.21 11.26 -14.92
N VAL A 95 -0.73 10.35 -15.16
CA VAL A 95 -1.48 9.66 -14.10
C VAL A 95 -0.56 8.84 -13.21
N LEU A 96 0.35 8.06 -13.79
CA LEU A 96 1.30 7.24 -13.02
C LEU A 96 2.27 8.09 -12.22
N LEU A 97 2.73 9.22 -12.78
CA LEU A 97 3.58 10.19 -12.08
C LEU A 97 2.84 10.77 -10.87
N VAL A 98 1.60 11.23 -11.04
CA VAL A 98 0.78 11.75 -9.93
C VAL A 98 0.61 10.69 -8.84
N LYS A 99 0.27 9.45 -9.19
CA LYS A 99 0.15 8.35 -8.22
C LYS A 99 1.48 8.09 -7.49
N ALA A 100 2.61 8.09 -8.21
CA ALA A 100 3.94 7.92 -7.60
C ALA A 100 4.27 9.04 -6.62
N LEU A 101 3.95 10.31 -6.96
CA LEU A 101 4.18 11.46 -6.10
C LEU A 101 3.27 11.46 -4.87
N LEU A 102 2.01 11.06 -5.00
CA LEU A 102 1.10 10.92 -3.87
C LEU A 102 1.58 9.85 -2.90
N TRP A 103 2.03 8.69 -3.41
CA TRP A 103 2.58 7.65 -2.55
C TRP A 103 3.90 8.07 -1.90
N LEU A 104 4.77 8.76 -2.66
CA LEU A 104 5.97 9.39 -2.11
C LEU A 104 5.64 10.34 -0.95
N LEU A 105 4.63 11.19 -1.12
CA LEU A 105 4.15 12.10 -0.07
C LEU A 105 3.73 11.33 1.19
N VAL A 106 2.93 10.27 1.04
CA VAL A 106 2.48 9.43 2.15
C VAL A 106 3.67 8.81 2.89
N VAL A 107 4.63 8.22 2.16
CA VAL A 107 5.81 7.58 2.77
C VAL A 107 6.69 8.61 3.50
N LEU A 108 6.93 9.77 2.90
CA LEU A 108 7.73 10.83 3.54
C LEU A 108 7.02 11.47 4.73
N ALA A 109 5.69 11.64 4.68
CA ALA A 109 4.89 12.12 5.79
C ALA A 109 4.90 11.10 6.95
N THR A 110 4.70 9.82 6.65
CA THR A 110 4.85 8.72 7.62
C THR A 110 6.23 8.75 8.26
N ARG A 111 7.28 8.79 7.46
CA ARG A 111 8.66 8.90 7.95
C ARG A 111 8.82 10.09 8.89
N ARG A 112 8.33 11.28 8.50
CA ARG A 112 8.42 12.50 9.32
C ARG A 112 7.72 12.31 10.67
N LEU A 113 6.51 11.74 10.68
CA LEU A 113 5.75 11.50 11.91
C LEU A 113 6.47 10.52 12.83
N VAL A 114 6.93 9.39 12.30
CA VAL A 114 7.65 8.35 13.06
C VAL A 114 8.93 8.90 13.68
N LEU A 115 9.73 9.65 12.92
CA LEU A 115 11.01 10.20 13.41
C LEU A 115 10.82 11.37 14.35
N ARG A 116 9.75 12.15 14.21
CA ARG A 116 9.43 13.30 15.06
C ARG A 116 8.82 12.87 16.39
N TYR A 117 7.97 11.85 16.34
CA TYR A 117 7.20 11.35 17.46
C TYR A 117 7.38 9.83 17.60
N PRO A 118 8.50 9.38 18.20
CA PRO A 118 8.79 7.95 18.31
C PRO A 118 7.88 7.27 19.36
N ALA A 119 6.62 7.09 19.00
CA ALA A 119 5.58 6.51 19.85
C ALA A 119 4.83 5.41 19.12
N SER A 120 4.25 4.47 19.84
CA SER A 120 3.57 3.28 19.29
C SER A 120 2.42 3.63 18.34
N TRP A 121 1.70 4.73 18.59
CA TRP A 121 0.59 5.17 17.74
C TRP A 121 1.01 5.53 16.31
N THR A 122 2.30 5.83 16.07
CA THR A 122 2.80 6.17 14.72
C THR A 122 2.74 5.00 13.73
N VAL A 123 2.46 3.78 14.20
CA VAL A 123 2.11 2.63 13.36
C VAL A 123 0.89 2.93 12.47
N LEU A 124 -0.02 3.78 12.94
CA LEU A 124 -1.22 4.20 12.22
C LEU A 124 -0.94 5.27 11.14
N ALA A 125 0.24 5.89 11.13
CA ALA A 125 0.54 7.01 10.24
C ALA A 125 0.43 6.60 8.76
N TYR A 126 1.06 5.49 8.37
CA TYR A 126 1.00 5.02 6.98
C TYR A 126 -0.42 4.62 6.56
N PRO A 127 -1.15 3.74 7.28
CA PRO A 127 -2.50 3.36 6.88
C PRO A 127 -3.46 4.55 6.83
N LEU A 128 -3.45 5.45 7.81
CA LEU A 128 -4.35 6.60 7.82
C LEU A 128 -4.08 7.59 6.69
N LEU A 129 -2.81 7.90 6.44
CA LEU A 129 -2.43 8.80 5.34
C LEU A 129 -2.76 8.19 3.98
N TRP A 130 -2.54 6.88 3.80
CA TRP A 130 -2.86 6.23 2.54
C TRP A 130 -4.35 6.16 2.30
N VAL A 131 -5.14 5.77 3.31
CA VAL A 131 -6.61 5.77 3.24
C VAL A 131 -7.14 7.17 2.93
N ALA A 132 -6.61 8.21 3.57
CA ALA A 132 -7.04 9.57 3.31
C ALA A 132 -6.80 10.00 1.84
N ILE A 133 -5.62 9.70 1.29
CA ILE A 133 -5.30 10.00 -0.12
C ILE A 133 -6.17 9.16 -1.06
N ASP A 134 -6.32 7.86 -0.81
CA ASP A 134 -7.12 6.96 -1.65
C ASP A 134 -8.59 7.38 -1.69
N THR A 135 -9.16 7.69 -0.52
CA THR A 135 -10.54 8.18 -0.41
C THR A 135 -10.73 9.55 -1.08
N LEU A 136 -9.76 10.44 -0.92
CA LEU A 136 -9.80 11.74 -1.59
C LEU A 136 -9.75 11.59 -3.11
N MET A 137 -8.89 10.71 -3.62
CA MET A 137 -8.83 10.41 -5.05
C MET A 137 -10.15 9.81 -5.55
N ALA A 138 -10.74 8.87 -4.78
CA ALA A 138 -12.03 8.28 -5.12
C ALA A 138 -13.17 9.31 -5.17
N ALA A 139 -13.12 10.34 -4.32
CA ALA A 139 -14.12 11.41 -4.29
C ALA A 139 -13.94 12.47 -5.37
N LEU A 140 -12.70 12.71 -5.82
CA LEU A 140 -12.38 13.75 -6.80
C LEU A 140 -12.39 13.28 -8.25
N LEU A 141 -12.16 11.99 -8.49
CA LEU A 141 -12.12 11.43 -9.84
C LEU A 141 -13.51 10.96 -10.27
N PRO A 142 -13.93 11.21 -11.54
CA PRO A 142 -15.26 10.86 -12.05
C PRO A 142 -15.56 9.36 -11.92
N ASP A 143 -14.55 8.53 -12.16
CA ASP A 143 -14.68 7.07 -12.17
C ASP A 143 -14.14 6.42 -10.88
N GLY A 144 -14.00 7.19 -9.80
CA GLY A 144 -13.40 6.74 -8.56
C GLY A 144 -11.89 6.54 -8.62
N ASN A 145 -11.32 5.83 -7.65
CA ASN A 145 -9.88 5.57 -7.60
C ASN A 145 -9.52 4.25 -8.28
N TRP A 146 -9.28 4.28 -9.59
CA TRP A 146 -8.77 3.12 -10.31
C TRP A 146 -7.40 2.68 -9.78
N GLY A 147 -7.29 1.39 -9.47
CA GLY A 147 -6.07 0.79 -8.94
C GLY A 147 -5.83 1.12 -7.46
N SER A 148 -6.90 1.26 -6.67
CA SER A 148 -6.80 1.16 -5.21
C SER A 148 -6.24 -0.20 -4.82
N LEU A 149 -5.33 -0.21 -3.83
CA LEU A 149 -4.75 -1.45 -3.30
C LEU A 149 -5.82 -2.41 -2.77
N ALA A 150 -6.96 -1.90 -2.32
CA ALA A 150 -8.08 -2.72 -1.85
C ALA A 150 -8.58 -3.72 -2.90
N TYR A 151 -8.53 -3.35 -4.18
CA TYR A 151 -8.99 -4.23 -5.28
C TYR A 151 -8.09 -5.45 -5.50
N SER A 152 -6.87 -5.45 -4.97
CA SER A 152 -6.01 -6.64 -4.99
C SER A 152 -6.59 -7.82 -4.21
N GLN A 153 -7.61 -7.58 -3.37
CA GLN A 153 -8.27 -8.61 -2.56
C GLN A 153 -9.58 -9.14 -3.18
N ALA A 154 -9.86 -8.82 -4.43
CA ALA A 154 -11.12 -9.20 -5.10
C ALA A 154 -11.42 -10.71 -5.01
N ASP A 155 -10.39 -11.55 -5.09
CA ASP A 155 -10.52 -13.01 -5.02
C ASP A 155 -10.53 -13.57 -3.59
N ASN A 156 -10.32 -12.73 -2.57
CA ASN A 156 -10.28 -13.15 -1.17
C ASN A 156 -11.58 -12.76 -0.45
N VAL A 157 -12.59 -13.62 -0.56
CA VAL A 157 -13.94 -13.37 -0.01
C VAL A 157 -13.91 -13.07 1.49
N ALA A 158 -13.09 -13.76 2.28
CA ALA A 158 -13.01 -13.51 3.72
C ALA A 158 -12.47 -12.11 4.04
N VAL A 159 -11.46 -11.66 3.30
CA VAL A 159 -10.91 -10.31 3.45
C VAL A 159 -11.88 -9.25 2.93
N LEU A 160 -12.57 -9.51 1.82
CA LEU A 160 -13.61 -8.61 1.29
C LEU A 160 -14.73 -8.33 2.30
N GLN A 161 -15.06 -9.30 3.17
CA GLN A 161 -16.08 -9.09 4.20
C GLN A 161 -15.71 -7.97 5.19
N THR A 162 -14.45 -7.60 5.32
CA THR A 162 -14.05 -6.42 6.11
C THR A 162 -14.61 -5.13 5.52
N ALA A 163 -14.77 -5.06 4.20
CA ALA A 163 -15.41 -3.92 3.53
C ALA A 163 -16.88 -3.76 3.89
N ALA A 164 -17.58 -4.83 4.31
CA ALA A 164 -18.95 -4.74 4.80
C ALA A 164 -19.09 -3.97 6.12
N LEU A 165 -17.98 -3.81 6.87
CA LEU A 165 -17.95 -3.07 8.14
C LEU A 165 -17.61 -1.59 7.97
N ALA A 166 -16.62 -1.30 7.11
CA ALA A 166 -16.05 0.05 7.00
C ALA A 166 -15.76 0.45 5.53
N GLY A 167 -16.36 -0.24 4.57
CA GLY A 167 -16.16 0.03 3.14
C GLY A 167 -14.74 -0.28 2.65
N VAL A 168 -14.45 0.17 1.43
CA VAL A 168 -13.11 0.09 0.81
C VAL A 168 -12.03 0.75 1.67
N PRO A 169 -12.27 1.91 2.33
CA PRO A 169 -11.30 2.52 3.23
C PRO A 169 -10.89 1.62 4.40
N GLY A 170 -11.84 0.88 5.00
CA GLY A 170 -11.53 -0.06 6.08
C GLY A 170 -10.66 -1.23 5.63
N LEU A 171 -10.96 -1.79 4.47
CA LEU A 171 -10.14 -2.84 3.85
C LEU A 171 -8.73 -2.34 3.56
N LEU A 172 -8.59 -1.16 2.97
CA LEU A 172 -7.31 -0.53 2.68
C LEU A 172 -6.50 -0.26 3.95
N PHE A 173 -7.17 0.21 5.04
CA PHE A 173 -6.54 0.41 6.34
C PHE A 173 -5.91 -0.87 6.88
N VAL A 174 -6.65 -1.96 6.85
CA VAL A 174 -6.20 -3.28 7.33
C VAL A 174 -5.00 -3.78 6.51
N LEU A 175 -5.05 -3.65 5.17
CA LEU A 175 -3.94 -4.01 4.28
C LEU A 175 -2.66 -3.20 4.57
N CYS A 176 -2.79 -1.90 4.81
CA CYS A 176 -1.66 -1.01 5.08
C CYS A 176 -1.10 -1.16 6.49
N LEU A 177 -1.88 -1.68 7.43
CA LEU A 177 -1.47 -1.83 8.84
C LEU A 177 -0.35 -2.86 9.01
N ALA A 178 -0.42 -3.98 8.30
CA ALA A 178 0.58 -5.05 8.37
C ALA A 178 2.00 -4.57 7.97
N PRO A 179 2.21 -4.00 6.76
CA PRO A 179 3.54 -3.53 6.36
C PRO A 179 4.02 -2.35 7.22
N SER A 180 3.12 -1.49 7.73
CA SER A 180 3.47 -0.40 8.64
C SER A 180 4.02 -0.95 9.96
N ALA A 181 3.31 -1.86 10.60
CA ALA A 181 3.70 -2.45 11.88
C ALA A 181 5.04 -3.19 11.78
N LEU A 182 5.21 -3.99 10.73
CA LEU A 182 6.45 -4.73 10.49
C LEU A 182 7.62 -3.80 10.18
N ALA A 183 7.42 -2.76 9.36
CA ALA A 183 8.47 -1.80 9.03
C ALA A 183 8.95 -1.03 10.27
N LEU A 184 8.03 -0.60 11.15
CA LEU A 184 8.37 0.07 12.40
C LEU A 184 9.07 -0.88 13.39
N LEU A 185 8.59 -2.12 13.51
CA LEU A 185 9.24 -3.12 14.36
C LEU A 185 10.68 -3.41 13.91
N LEU A 186 10.91 -3.57 12.60
CA LEU A 186 12.23 -3.79 12.02
C LEU A 186 13.15 -2.56 12.10
N ALA A 187 12.60 -1.35 12.04
CA ALA A 187 13.38 -0.11 12.09
C ALA A 187 13.63 0.39 13.51
N GLY A 188 12.65 0.29 14.41
CA GLY A 188 12.67 0.83 15.77
C GLY A 188 12.76 -0.23 16.89
N GLY A 189 12.75 -1.52 16.53
CA GLY A 189 12.95 -2.61 17.47
C GLY A 189 11.83 -2.76 18.50
N ARG A 190 12.19 -3.22 19.69
CA ARG A 190 11.25 -3.58 20.77
C ARG A 190 10.31 -2.44 21.21
N ALA A 191 10.66 -1.19 20.97
CA ALA A 191 9.78 -0.06 21.29
C ALA A 191 8.44 -0.12 20.55
N TYR A 192 8.40 -0.74 19.37
CA TYR A 192 7.20 -0.92 18.57
C TYR A 192 6.53 -2.30 18.72
N ALA A 193 7.06 -3.19 19.55
CA ALA A 193 6.49 -4.51 19.77
C ALA A 193 5.03 -4.48 20.27
N PRO A 194 4.62 -3.59 21.20
CA PRO A 194 3.21 -3.48 21.59
C PRO A 194 2.29 -3.08 20.42
N ALA A 195 2.74 -2.11 19.60
CA ALA A 195 1.97 -1.68 18.42
C ALA A 195 1.89 -2.78 17.35
N ALA A 196 2.95 -3.54 17.15
CA ALA A 196 2.91 -4.70 16.26
C ALA A 196 1.96 -5.78 16.80
N GLY A 197 1.97 -6.05 18.10
CA GLY A 197 1.05 -6.99 18.74
C GLY A 197 -0.42 -6.57 18.59
N THR A 198 -0.75 -5.30 18.87
CA THR A 198 -2.11 -4.79 18.65
C THR A 198 -2.53 -4.82 17.19
N SER A 199 -1.60 -4.55 16.26
CA SER A 199 -1.87 -4.68 14.82
C SER A 199 -2.20 -6.13 14.43
N VAL A 200 -1.46 -7.11 14.93
CA VAL A 200 -1.75 -8.53 14.70
C VAL A 200 -3.13 -8.91 15.25
N LEU A 201 -3.49 -8.43 16.43
CA LEU A 201 -4.82 -8.68 17.00
C LEU A 201 -5.95 -8.06 16.16
N LEU A 202 -5.75 -6.82 15.67
CA LEU A 202 -6.72 -6.17 14.77
C LEU A 202 -6.88 -6.92 13.45
N LEU A 203 -5.76 -7.37 12.87
CA LEU A 203 -5.77 -8.18 11.64
C LEU A 203 -6.49 -9.51 11.88
N ALA A 204 -6.16 -10.21 12.96
CA ALA A 204 -6.81 -11.48 13.32
C ALA A 204 -8.33 -11.30 13.55
N ALA A 205 -8.73 -10.22 14.23
CA ALA A 205 -10.14 -9.91 14.46
C ALA A 205 -10.88 -9.61 13.13
N ALA A 206 -10.24 -8.85 12.20
CA ALA A 206 -10.81 -8.57 10.88
C ALA A 206 -11.00 -9.85 10.05
N PHE A 207 -9.99 -10.73 10.04
CA PHE A 207 -10.08 -12.03 9.37
C PHE A 207 -11.12 -12.95 10.00
N ALA A 208 -11.18 -13.04 11.34
CA ALA A 208 -12.16 -13.85 12.05
C ALA A 208 -13.59 -13.38 11.78
N ALA A 209 -13.82 -12.07 11.81
CA ALA A 209 -15.12 -11.48 11.49
C ALA A 209 -15.52 -11.76 10.03
N GLY A 210 -14.58 -11.66 9.09
CA GLY A 210 -14.79 -11.98 7.67
C GLY A 210 -15.12 -13.46 7.45
N ALA A 211 -14.33 -14.34 8.03
CA ALA A 211 -14.55 -15.80 7.95
C ALA A 211 -15.90 -16.19 8.59
N GLY A 212 -16.25 -15.63 9.74
CA GLY A 212 -17.53 -15.88 10.40
C GLY A 212 -18.72 -15.49 9.52
N ARG A 213 -18.64 -14.38 8.79
CA ARG A 213 -19.68 -13.96 7.84
C ARG A 213 -19.82 -14.90 6.66
N VAL A 214 -18.70 -15.38 6.12
CA VAL A 214 -18.71 -16.34 5.01
C VAL A 214 -19.35 -17.67 5.43
N HIS A 215 -19.02 -18.17 6.64
CA HIS A 215 -19.60 -19.42 7.16
C HIS A 215 -21.08 -19.28 7.59
N GLY A 216 -21.48 -18.10 8.04
CA GLY A 216 -22.86 -17.81 8.44
C GLY A 216 -23.78 -17.41 7.28
N ALA A 217 -23.25 -17.29 6.06
CA ALA A 217 -24.05 -17.01 4.87
C ALA A 217 -24.98 -18.21 4.58
N PRO A 218 -26.28 -17.97 4.30
CA PRO A 218 -27.17 -19.06 3.90
C PRO A 218 -26.64 -19.78 2.64
N PRO A 219 -26.82 -21.11 2.55
CA PRO A 219 -26.36 -21.85 1.38
C PRO A 219 -26.97 -21.27 0.10
N PRO A 220 -26.23 -21.29 -1.04
CA PRO A 220 -26.76 -20.86 -2.33
C PRO A 220 -27.96 -21.77 -2.68
N GLY A 221 -29.18 -21.21 -2.60
CA GLY A 221 -30.44 -21.95 -2.81
C GLY A 221 -31.59 -21.50 -1.93
N GLY A 222 -31.33 -20.61 -0.94
CA GLY A 222 -32.42 -19.85 -0.28
C GLY A 222 -33.15 -18.94 -1.28
N PRO A 223 -34.34 -18.39 -0.94
CA PRO A 223 -35.08 -17.53 -1.85
C PRO A 223 -34.15 -16.45 -2.37
N GLN A 224 -33.78 -16.55 -3.64
CA GLN A 224 -32.97 -15.57 -4.32
C GLN A 224 -33.80 -14.29 -4.29
N ALA A 225 -33.38 -13.31 -3.48
CA ALA A 225 -33.75 -11.94 -3.72
C ALA A 225 -33.35 -11.68 -5.16
N GLY A 226 -34.38 -11.57 -6.06
CA GLY A 226 -34.17 -11.59 -7.49
C GLY A 226 -33.11 -10.54 -7.82
N LEU A 227 -32.02 -10.97 -8.41
CA LEU A 227 -31.13 -10.11 -9.16
C LEU A 227 -31.99 -9.48 -10.25
N VAL A 228 -32.50 -8.29 -10.01
CA VAL A 228 -33.03 -7.46 -11.09
C VAL A 228 -31.83 -7.15 -11.96
N ALA A 229 -31.66 -7.91 -13.03
CA ALA A 229 -30.76 -7.54 -14.11
C ALA A 229 -31.25 -6.19 -14.62
N ILE A 230 -30.58 -5.12 -14.26
CA ILE A 230 -30.75 -3.85 -14.94
C ILE A 230 -30.05 -4.02 -16.27
N ASP A 231 -30.81 -4.43 -17.29
CA ASP A 231 -30.41 -4.28 -18.68
C ASP A 231 -30.23 -2.78 -18.93
N VAL A 232 -28.99 -2.31 -18.84
CA VAL A 232 -28.64 -1.00 -19.36
C VAL A 232 -28.66 -1.12 -20.87
N VAL A 233 -29.80 -0.82 -21.45
CA VAL A 233 -29.93 -0.59 -22.91
C VAL A 233 -29.11 0.68 -23.18
N ILE A 234 -27.91 0.50 -23.70
CA ILE A 234 -27.13 1.59 -24.30
C ILE A 234 -27.77 1.85 -25.66
N GLY A 235 -28.60 2.91 -25.70
CA GLY A 235 -29.11 3.50 -26.94
C GLY A 235 -28.11 4.52 -27.47
#